data_2e97f32662a6984876f31f5e0441c768
#
_entry.id   2e97f32662a6984876f31f5e0441c768
#
_cell.length_a   1.000
_cell.length_b   1.000
_cell.length_c   1.000
_cell.angle_alpha   90.00
_cell.angle_beta   90.00
_cell.angle_gamma   90.00
#
_symmetry.space_group_name_H-M   'P 1'
#
loop_
_entity.id
_entity.type
_entity.pdbx_description
1 polymer ?
#
loop_
_entity_poly.entity_id
_entity_poly.type
_entity_poly.pdbx_seq_one_letter_code
_entity_poly.pdbx_strand_id
1 'polypeptide(L)'
;MRYLVTARVRPGREAALLRAIEEGSLGQGSVAGGEYVYDMARARLAGDGTARWVEVCFCDVPLDEERPYWEEYFELVRVQDAHSRTRCRDLTGEEPWACCDCDCSARLEERMESWGPPFLATLRAEVDARDAEDREPAAGARARSAGAAL
;
A
#
# COMPACT_ATOMS: atom_id res chain seq x y z
N MET A 1 -10.31 10.43 12.65
CA MET A 1 -8.89 10.32 13.05
C MET A 1 -8.04 10.00 11.83
N ARG A 2 -6.77 10.33 11.89
CA ARG A 2 -5.78 10.02 10.84
C ARG A 2 -4.74 9.09 11.42
N TYR A 3 -4.45 8.04 10.67
CA TYR A 3 -3.50 7.00 11.09
C TYR A 3 -2.36 6.89 10.09
N LEU A 4 -1.15 6.72 10.60
CA LEU A 4 -0.03 6.26 9.79
C LEU A 4 -0.04 4.73 9.81
N VAL A 5 -0.31 4.15 8.66
CA VAL A 5 -0.31 2.69 8.47
C VAL A 5 1.04 2.26 7.93
N THR A 6 1.57 1.20 8.49
CA THR A 6 2.76 0.50 8.01
C THR A 6 2.35 -0.95 7.73
N ALA A 7 2.54 -1.40 6.50
CA ALA A 7 2.10 -2.72 6.08
C ALA A 7 3.08 -3.35 5.08
N ARG A 8 3.01 -4.67 4.98
CA ARG A 8 3.78 -5.45 4.00
C ARG A 8 2.83 -6.16 3.08
N VAL A 9 3.09 -6.12 1.77
CA VAL A 9 2.31 -6.90 0.81
C VAL A 9 2.46 -8.38 1.14
N ARG A 10 1.35 -9.10 1.19
CA ARG A 10 1.37 -10.55 1.40
C ARG A 10 2.06 -11.22 0.22
N PRO A 11 2.96 -12.18 0.45
CA PRO A 11 3.63 -12.90 -0.62
C PRO A 11 2.64 -13.48 -1.63
N GLY A 12 2.88 -13.23 -2.91
CA GLY A 12 2.03 -13.69 -4.00
C GLY A 12 0.77 -12.87 -4.25
N ARG A 13 0.56 -11.77 -3.52
CA ARG A 13 -0.60 -10.87 -3.72
C ARG A 13 -0.27 -9.62 -4.54
N GLU A 14 0.97 -9.43 -4.92
CA GLU A 14 1.47 -8.21 -5.58
C GLU A 14 0.72 -7.91 -6.89
N ALA A 15 0.60 -8.89 -7.77
CA ALA A 15 -0.10 -8.73 -9.05
C ALA A 15 -1.61 -8.49 -8.86
N ALA A 16 -2.24 -9.17 -7.89
CA ALA A 16 -3.65 -8.97 -7.57
C ALA A 16 -3.91 -7.57 -6.97
N LEU A 17 -3.02 -7.10 -6.10
CA LEU A 17 -3.08 -5.75 -5.53
C LEU A 17 -2.93 -4.69 -6.63
N LEU A 18 -1.92 -4.81 -7.49
CA LEU A 18 -1.72 -3.87 -8.60
C LEU A 18 -2.97 -3.79 -9.48
N ARG A 19 -3.53 -4.92 -9.84
CA ARG A 19 -4.75 -5.00 -10.64
C ARG A 19 -5.93 -4.31 -9.94
N ALA A 20 -6.15 -4.58 -8.66
CA ALA A 20 -7.23 -3.97 -7.89
C ALA A 20 -7.08 -2.43 -7.81
N ILE A 21 -5.84 -1.92 -7.71
CA ILE A 21 -5.56 -0.48 -7.75
C ILE A 21 -5.88 0.10 -9.14
N GLU A 22 -5.39 -0.53 -10.22
CA GLU A 22 -5.53 -0.04 -11.59
C GLU A 22 -6.98 -0.10 -12.10
N GLU A 23 -7.72 -1.10 -11.68
CA GLU A 23 -9.16 -1.25 -11.99
C GLU A 23 -10.06 -0.41 -11.08
N GLY A 24 -9.51 0.19 -10.03
CA GLY A 24 -10.28 0.95 -9.04
C GLY A 24 -11.20 0.08 -8.17
N SER A 25 -10.92 -1.22 -8.07
CA SER A 25 -11.72 -2.17 -7.28
C SER A 25 -11.21 -2.37 -5.85
N LEU A 26 -10.02 -1.84 -5.52
CA LEU A 26 -9.47 -1.88 -4.18
C LEU A 26 -10.42 -1.17 -3.20
N GLY A 27 -10.82 -1.85 -2.13
CA GLY A 27 -11.77 -1.33 -1.16
C GLY A 27 -13.22 -1.28 -1.63
N GLN A 28 -13.55 -1.94 -2.74
CA GLN A 28 -14.92 -2.01 -3.24
C GLN A 28 -15.85 -2.64 -2.20
N GLY A 29 -16.93 -1.92 -1.85
CA GLY A 29 -17.87 -2.31 -0.80
C GLY A 29 -17.60 -1.67 0.56
N SER A 30 -16.42 -1.07 0.76
CA SER A 30 -16.13 -0.25 1.93
C SER A 30 -16.85 1.10 1.86
N VAL A 31 -17.19 1.65 3.03
CA VAL A 31 -17.70 3.02 3.11
C VAL A 31 -16.65 4.06 2.73
N ALA A 32 -15.38 3.73 2.87
CA ALA A 32 -14.24 4.58 2.48
C ALA A 32 -13.98 4.57 0.96
N GLY A 33 -14.54 3.63 0.21
CA GLY A 33 -14.59 3.61 -1.25
C GLY A 33 -13.30 4.00 -1.97
N GLY A 34 -13.29 5.20 -2.57
CA GLY A 34 -12.17 5.69 -3.37
C GLY A 34 -10.90 6.06 -2.60
N GLU A 35 -10.94 6.15 -1.27
CA GLU A 35 -9.79 6.52 -0.45
C GLU A 35 -8.64 5.49 -0.57
N TYR A 36 -8.94 4.22 -0.75
CA TYR A 36 -7.92 3.17 -0.89
C TYR A 36 -6.97 3.41 -2.06
N VAL A 37 -7.50 3.79 -3.21
CA VAL A 37 -6.68 4.09 -4.40
C VAL A 37 -5.89 5.39 -4.19
N TYR A 38 -6.50 6.38 -3.56
CA TYR A 38 -5.85 7.61 -3.17
C TYR A 38 -4.67 7.36 -2.22
N ASP A 39 -4.86 6.52 -1.20
CA ASP A 39 -3.81 6.16 -0.24
C ASP A 39 -2.65 5.45 -0.92
N MET A 40 -2.94 4.50 -1.81
CA MET A 40 -1.90 3.80 -2.57
C MET A 40 -1.10 4.71 -3.50
N ALA A 41 -1.74 5.71 -4.09
CA ALA A 41 -1.05 6.68 -4.92
C ALA A 41 -0.06 7.56 -4.14
N ARG A 42 -0.26 7.72 -2.83
CA ARG A 42 0.59 8.49 -1.92
C ARG A 42 1.51 7.65 -1.07
N ALA A 43 1.28 6.35 -1.00
CA ALA A 43 2.09 5.44 -0.21
C ALA A 43 3.57 5.47 -0.62
N ARG A 44 4.44 5.31 0.37
CA ARG A 44 5.89 5.25 0.22
C ARG A 44 6.42 3.89 0.65
N LEU A 45 7.40 3.41 -0.08
CA LEU A 45 8.08 2.16 0.25
C LEU A 45 9.30 2.48 1.12
N ALA A 46 9.32 1.95 2.33
CA ALA A 46 10.46 2.07 3.24
C ALA A 46 11.56 1.07 2.89
N GLY A 47 12.78 1.33 3.38
CA GLY A 47 13.94 0.48 3.11
C GLY A 47 13.84 -0.97 3.65
N ASP A 48 12.90 -1.22 4.58
CA ASP A 48 12.59 -2.54 5.13
C ASP A 48 11.53 -3.31 4.31
N GLY A 49 11.11 -2.76 3.18
CA GLY A 49 10.11 -3.36 2.30
C GLY A 49 8.66 -3.14 2.74
N THR A 50 8.41 -2.30 3.76
CA THR A 50 7.05 -1.94 4.15
C THR A 50 6.52 -0.75 3.37
N ALA A 51 5.25 -0.79 3.01
CA ALA A 51 4.52 0.37 2.52
C ALA A 51 4.00 1.19 3.69
N ARG A 52 3.98 2.51 3.54
CA ARG A 52 3.45 3.45 4.54
C ARG A 52 2.52 4.45 3.87
N TRP A 53 1.38 4.69 4.48
CA TRP A 53 0.41 5.69 4.03
C TRP A 53 -0.34 6.30 5.19
N VAL A 54 -0.96 7.44 4.94
CA VAL A 54 -1.88 8.09 5.89
C VAL A 54 -3.31 7.72 5.51
N GLU A 55 -4.03 7.19 6.46
CA GLU A 55 -5.42 6.80 6.29
C GLU A 55 -6.34 7.61 7.19
N VAL A 56 -7.51 7.96 6.69
CA VAL A 56 -8.56 8.62 7.44
C VAL A 56 -9.61 7.59 7.81
N CYS A 57 -9.87 7.41 9.09
CA CYS A 57 -10.88 6.49 9.61
C CYS A 57 -11.66 7.16 10.74
N PHE A 58 -12.97 6.93 10.77
CA PHE A 58 -13.88 7.44 11.77
C PHE A 58 -14.42 6.37 12.72
N CYS A 59 -13.87 5.16 12.65
CA CYS A 59 -14.24 4.06 13.55
C CYS A 59 -13.73 4.30 14.98
N ASP A 60 -14.45 3.80 15.97
CA ASP A 60 -14.03 3.84 17.38
C ASP A 60 -12.74 3.03 17.61
N VAL A 61 -12.62 1.91 16.91
CA VAL A 61 -11.40 1.09 16.83
C VAL A 61 -10.68 1.43 15.52
N PRO A 62 -9.39 1.76 15.57
CA PRO A 62 -8.63 2.15 14.37
C PRO A 62 -8.75 1.13 13.24
N LEU A 63 -9.21 1.58 12.07
CA LEU A 63 -9.38 0.81 10.84
C LEU A 63 -10.32 -0.40 10.94
N ASP A 64 -11.27 -0.39 11.86
CA ASP A 64 -12.15 -1.55 12.07
C ASP A 64 -12.95 -1.91 10.81
N GLU A 65 -13.46 -0.92 10.09
CA GLU A 65 -14.18 -1.11 8.83
C GLU A 65 -13.23 -1.43 7.67
N GLU A 66 -12.09 -0.74 7.60
CA GLU A 66 -11.15 -0.83 6.47
C GLU A 66 -10.25 -2.07 6.52
N ARG A 67 -10.00 -2.60 7.72
CA ARG A 67 -9.05 -3.70 7.94
C ARG A 67 -9.29 -4.93 7.06
N PRO A 68 -10.51 -5.46 6.87
CA PRO A 68 -10.74 -6.63 6.02
C PRO A 68 -10.32 -6.42 4.55
N TYR A 69 -10.49 -5.19 4.05
CA TYR A 69 -10.12 -4.84 2.68
C TYR A 69 -8.61 -4.74 2.50
N TRP A 70 -7.92 -4.13 3.47
CA TRP A 70 -6.45 -4.07 3.46
C TRP A 70 -5.83 -5.44 3.64
N GLU A 71 -6.34 -6.25 4.57
CA GLU A 71 -5.77 -7.55 4.91
C GLU A 71 -5.94 -8.60 3.81
N GLU A 72 -6.74 -8.35 2.80
CA GLU A 72 -6.76 -9.16 1.59
C GLU A 72 -5.41 -9.15 0.87
N TYR A 73 -4.70 -8.03 0.90
CA TYR A 73 -3.45 -7.81 0.18
C TYR A 73 -2.24 -7.58 1.07
N PHE A 74 -2.44 -7.10 2.28
CA PHE A 74 -1.39 -6.69 3.19
C PHE A 74 -1.42 -7.44 4.52
N GLU A 75 -0.26 -7.54 5.11
CA GLU A 75 -0.10 -7.73 6.56
C GLU A 75 0.06 -6.35 7.18
N LEU A 76 -0.88 -5.93 8.03
CA LEU A 76 -0.80 -4.68 8.75
C LEU A 76 0.19 -4.81 9.91
N VAL A 77 1.35 -4.19 9.77
CA VAL A 77 2.44 -4.27 10.76
C VAL A 77 2.20 -3.29 11.90
N ARG A 78 1.74 -2.08 11.58
CA ARG A 78 1.52 -1.03 12.56
C ARG A 78 0.46 -0.05 12.10
N VAL A 79 -0.41 0.33 13.02
CA VAL A 79 -1.38 1.41 12.86
C VAL A 79 -1.19 2.36 14.04
N GLN A 80 -0.84 3.60 13.77
CA GLN A 80 -0.55 4.59 14.82
C GLN A 80 -1.17 5.94 14.46
N ASP A 81 -1.45 6.75 15.47
CA ASP A 81 -1.95 8.11 15.25
C ASP A 81 -1.00 8.89 14.35
N ALA A 82 -1.54 9.50 13.29
CA ALA A 82 -0.76 10.29 12.34
C ALA A 82 -0.41 11.67 12.88
N HIS A 83 -1.16 12.17 13.87
CA HIS A 83 -0.86 13.43 14.54
C HIS A 83 -1.34 13.43 15.99
N SER A 84 -0.70 14.25 16.80
CA SER A 84 -1.14 14.50 18.16
C SER A 84 -2.18 15.61 18.18
N ARG A 85 -3.40 15.28 18.62
CA ARG A 85 -4.48 16.26 18.71
C ARG A 85 -4.15 17.42 19.68
N THR A 86 -3.42 17.14 20.75
CA THR A 86 -2.99 18.17 21.71
C THR A 86 -1.99 19.16 21.12
N ARG A 87 -1.35 18.84 20.00
CA ARG A 87 -0.40 19.68 19.27
C ARG A 87 -0.96 20.22 17.96
N CYS A 88 -2.21 19.88 17.63
CA CYS A 88 -2.84 20.39 16.42
C CYS A 88 -3.14 21.88 16.61
N ARG A 89 -2.71 22.70 15.62
CA ARG A 89 -2.96 24.14 15.61
C ARG A 89 -4.43 24.50 15.36
N ASP A 90 -5.15 23.60 14.73
CA ASP A 90 -6.54 23.77 14.31
C ASP A 90 -7.49 23.06 15.26
N LEU A 91 -7.19 23.13 16.59
CA LEU A 91 -8.08 22.63 17.62
C LEU A 91 -9.40 23.38 17.59
N THR A 92 -10.45 22.71 17.13
CA THR A 92 -11.81 23.25 17.06
C THR A 92 -12.61 22.99 18.32
N GLY A 93 -12.10 22.16 19.25
CA GLY A 93 -12.83 21.69 20.43
C GLY A 93 -13.77 20.54 20.16
N GLU A 94 -13.81 20.04 18.91
CA GLU A 94 -14.61 18.90 18.51
C GLU A 94 -14.01 17.57 18.98
N GLU A 95 -14.78 16.51 18.84
CA GLU A 95 -14.37 15.17 19.22
C GLU A 95 -13.14 14.69 18.44
N PRO A 96 -12.28 13.81 19.02
CA PRO A 96 -11.03 13.37 18.40
C PRO A 96 -11.13 12.83 16.97
N TRP A 97 -12.22 12.14 16.65
CA TRP A 97 -12.44 11.61 15.31
C TRP A 97 -12.85 12.66 14.26
N ALA A 98 -13.29 13.83 14.70
CA ALA A 98 -13.78 14.90 13.83
C ALA A 98 -12.71 15.90 13.38
N CYS A 99 -11.44 15.55 13.49
CA CYS A 99 -10.32 16.41 13.05
C CYS A 99 -10.21 16.38 11.50
N CYS A 100 -11.14 17.06 10.83
CA CYS A 100 -11.21 17.09 9.36
C CYS A 100 -10.56 18.33 8.75
N ASP A 101 -10.52 19.45 9.48
CA ASP A 101 -10.17 20.76 8.95
C ASP A 101 -8.67 21.11 9.05
N CYS A 102 -7.85 20.27 9.70
CA CYS A 102 -6.44 20.54 9.82
C CYS A 102 -5.66 20.02 8.60
N ASP A 103 -4.51 20.64 8.33
CA ASP A 103 -3.58 20.24 7.28
C ASP A 103 -2.56 19.18 7.73
N CYS A 104 -2.79 18.54 8.89
CA CYS A 104 -1.82 17.62 9.51
C CYS A 104 -1.49 16.43 8.61
N SER A 105 -2.47 15.86 7.89
CA SER A 105 -2.24 14.77 6.95
C SER A 105 -1.40 15.22 5.77
N ALA A 106 -1.74 16.34 5.15
CA ALA A 106 -1.00 16.88 4.02
C ALA A 106 0.47 17.16 4.39
N ARG A 107 0.71 17.75 5.56
CA ARG A 107 2.08 17.98 6.07
C ARG A 107 2.84 16.69 6.36
N LEU A 108 2.16 15.66 6.85
CA LEU A 108 2.79 14.36 7.06
C LEU A 108 3.11 13.68 5.72
N GLU A 109 2.18 13.68 4.78
CA GLU A 109 2.39 13.12 3.44
C GLU A 109 3.54 13.82 2.70
N GLU A 110 3.66 15.14 2.81
CA GLU A 110 4.80 15.89 2.29
C GLU A 110 6.13 15.42 2.88
N ARG A 111 6.20 15.23 4.20
CA ARG A 111 7.40 14.66 4.84
C ARG A 111 7.68 13.22 4.41
N MET A 112 6.64 12.42 4.16
CA MET A 112 6.77 11.04 3.70
C MET A 112 7.43 10.92 2.34
N GLU A 113 7.41 11.96 1.51
CA GLU A 113 8.08 11.95 0.21
C GLU A 113 9.57 11.64 0.30
N SER A 114 10.20 12.00 1.42
CA SER A 114 11.62 11.69 1.70
C SER A 114 11.87 10.29 2.30
N TRP A 115 10.82 9.54 2.64
CA TRP A 115 10.96 8.25 3.33
C TRP A 115 11.25 7.08 2.40
N GLY A 116 11.13 7.28 1.11
CA GLY A 116 11.41 6.27 0.11
C GLY A 116 10.67 6.53 -1.20
N PRO A 117 10.86 5.66 -2.19
CA PRO A 117 10.21 5.80 -3.48
C PRO A 117 8.69 5.62 -3.38
N PRO A 118 7.93 6.11 -4.38
CA PRO A 118 6.51 5.84 -4.50
C PRO A 118 6.25 4.33 -4.52
N PHE A 119 5.39 3.86 -3.62
CA PHE A 119 5.06 2.44 -3.49
C PHE A 119 4.48 1.86 -4.78
N LEU A 120 3.49 2.54 -5.38
CA LEU A 120 2.80 2.05 -6.57
C LEU A 120 3.75 1.88 -7.77
N ALA A 121 4.69 2.80 -7.96
CA ALA A 121 5.68 2.70 -9.03
C ALA A 121 6.59 1.49 -8.86
N THR A 122 7.03 1.22 -7.63
CA THR A 122 7.86 0.06 -7.31
C THR A 122 7.08 -1.24 -7.46
N LEU A 123 5.83 -1.30 -6.96
CA LEU A 123 4.96 -2.45 -7.11
C LEU A 123 4.75 -2.82 -8.59
N ARG A 124 4.51 -1.81 -9.44
CA ARG A 124 4.34 -2.02 -10.89
C ARG A 124 5.62 -2.59 -11.52
N ALA A 125 6.76 -2.02 -11.20
CA ALA A 125 8.04 -2.50 -11.72
C ALA A 125 8.34 -3.95 -11.30
N GLU A 126 8.02 -4.33 -10.07
CA GLU A 126 8.21 -5.70 -9.56
C GLU A 126 7.29 -6.71 -10.26
N VAL A 127 6.02 -6.35 -10.47
CA VAL A 127 5.05 -7.20 -11.17
C VAL A 127 5.47 -7.38 -12.63
N ASP A 128 5.84 -6.31 -13.32
CA ASP A 128 6.28 -6.36 -14.72
C ASP A 128 7.55 -7.21 -14.88
N ALA A 129 8.49 -7.13 -13.94
CA ALA A 129 9.72 -7.94 -13.97
C ALA A 129 9.43 -9.44 -13.82
N ARG A 130 8.53 -9.81 -12.90
CA ARG A 130 8.11 -11.22 -12.71
C ARG A 130 7.38 -11.76 -13.93
N ASP A 131 6.47 -10.98 -14.51
CA ASP A 131 5.74 -11.36 -15.73
C ASP A 131 6.69 -11.56 -16.93
N ALA A 132 7.79 -10.81 -17.00
CA ALA A 132 8.81 -10.97 -18.03
C ALA A 132 9.62 -12.26 -17.83
N GLU A 133 9.99 -12.60 -16.59
CA GLU A 133 10.67 -13.84 -16.25
C GLU A 133 9.83 -15.07 -16.58
N ASP A 134 8.54 -15.04 -16.27
CA ASP A 134 7.60 -16.14 -16.55
C ASP A 134 7.34 -16.34 -18.06
N ARG A 135 7.55 -15.31 -18.87
CA ARG A 135 7.39 -15.37 -20.34
C ARG A 135 8.63 -15.85 -21.07
N GLU A 136 9.78 -15.85 -20.42
CA GLU A 136 11.03 -16.32 -21.03
C GLU A 136 11.01 -17.86 -21.05
N PRO A 137 10.82 -18.55 -22.22
CA PRO A 137 10.81 -20.00 -22.26
C PRO A 137 12.20 -20.48 -21.88
N ALA A 138 12.31 -21.58 -21.14
CA ALA A 138 13.53 -22.27 -20.79
C ALA A 138 14.32 -22.64 -22.07
N ALA A 139 15.01 -21.67 -22.64
CA ALA A 139 15.91 -21.83 -23.79
C ALA A 139 17.23 -22.44 -23.30
N GLY A 140 17.21 -23.71 -22.88
CA GLY A 140 18.41 -24.36 -22.37
C GLY A 140 18.39 -25.88 -22.30
N ALA A 141 17.34 -26.55 -22.75
CA ALA A 141 17.25 -28.01 -22.64
C ALA A 141 17.16 -28.77 -23.97
N ARG A 142 17.77 -28.26 -25.05
CA ARG A 142 17.90 -29.01 -26.30
C ARG A 142 19.29 -28.84 -26.93
N ALA A 143 20.30 -29.46 -26.35
CA ALA A 143 21.51 -29.81 -27.08
C ALA A 143 22.39 -30.76 -26.28
N ARG A 144 21.96 -31.99 -26.00
CA ARG A 144 22.86 -33.10 -25.70
C ARG A 144 22.15 -34.44 -25.99
N SER A 145 21.94 -34.75 -27.24
CA SER A 145 21.85 -36.15 -27.65
C SER A 145 21.92 -36.24 -29.19
N ALA A 146 23.10 -36.12 -29.74
CA ALA A 146 23.45 -36.70 -31.06
C ALA A 146 24.95 -36.86 -31.10
N GLY A 147 25.44 -38.08 -30.96
CA GLY A 147 26.84 -38.37 -31.23
C GLY A 147 27.42 -39.48 -30.39
N ALA A 148 26.94 -40.71 -30.57
CA ALA A 148 27.75 -41.91 -30.37
C ALA A 148 27.09 -43.05 -31.14
N ALA A 149 27.42 -43.12 -32.42
CA ALA A 149 27.32 -44.33 -33.19
C ALA A 149 28.59 -44.43 -34.03
N LEU A 150 29.49 -45.27 -33.57
CA LEU A 150 30.39 -46.14 -34.28
C LEU A 150 31.44 -46.68 -33.32
#